data_e4a2818b936627b64ba7e93b2b003ef5
#
_entry.id   e4a2818b936627b64ba7e93b2b003ef5
#
_cell.length_a   1.000
_cell.length_b   1.000
_cell.length_c   1.000
_cell.angle_alpha   90.00
_cell.angle_beta   90.00
_cell.angle_gamma   90.00
#
_symmetry.space_group_name_H-M   'P 1'
#
loop_
_entity.id
_entity.type
_entity.pdbx_description
1 polymer ?
#
loop_
_entity_poly.entity_id
_entity_poly.type
_entity_poly.pdbx_seq_one_letter_code
_entity_poly.pdbx_strand_id
1 'polypeptide(L)'
;MKHLKILSAIAIASLLFVSCRSSKNKELTVPADASTIVRLNGSSINSKADWNDLLKADWFRREKQMSTDSFDRQIMQDPERSGVDLKSDFVYFSHKRDLVRYSVFEGQLKSATDFEKMLQGQNPGSKVEDGGSFNYMLADKTDFVSWTSSKFIYISNEPLMGGNTSVTVDSLKAYAASLFDLKKENSIESNDNYASLIKEPGDIHFWSNTADVLSDFQFGPIPLIAASAMMQGSVTAGTINFENGKIVMHSKQYLNPTLSKLIQRYSARPLTADLLNHVAPTASIVIAMNYDPQLIQDFLKVSGTESTANQYLDEYHLTIDELLKASKGEVLMSAAKLGPEVTASEEDDEEEGIFPFGGDLLFATALNNDSSFKKAGDIVKKAFPGAASTVQNNWFLLGNSPATISHFFAPNTNPVVSQKLGGHPLGVYIDIQKGLEQWNTHGLDSALLQQINLSKSFWRDIVSNGGEFRDGCINFDTNVNLADGSTNSLKQLAKYSVQMSQLIKKDEYADTKPSLQIPFLAYNF
;
A
#
# COMPACT_ATOMS: atom_id res chain seq x y z
N MET A 1 -5.98 -12.50 -16.35
CA MET A 1 -6.93 -11.44 -15.99
C MET A 1 -8.36 -11.90 -15.71
N LYS A 2 -8.87 -13.03 -16.25
CA LYS A 2 -10.22 -13.55 -15.89
C LYS A 2 -10.30 -14.09 -14.45
N HIS A 3 -9.21 -14.57 -13.89
CA HIS A 3 -9.15 -15.31 -12.61
C HIS A 3 -8.96 -14.42 -11.38
N LEU A 4 -8.41 -13.23 -11.55
CA LEU A 4 -8.41 -12.17 -10.52
C LEU A 4 -9.85 -11.75 -10.15
N LYS A 5 -10.83 -11.97 -11.05
CA LYS A 5 -12.25 -11.69 -10.81
C LYS A 5 -12.88 -12.65 -9.79
N ILE A 6 -12.41 -13.90 -9.70
CA ILE A 6 -12.93 -14.86 -8.72
C ILE A 6 -12.44 -14.51 -7.32
N LEU A 7 -11.14 -14.18 -7.17
CA LEU A 7 -10.59 -13.66 -5.90
C LEU A 7 -11.19 -12.31 -5.53
N SER A 8 -11.38 -11.42 -6.49
CA SER A 8 -12.06 -10.14 -6.27
C SER A 8 -13.52 -10.33 -5.89
N ALA A 9 -14.25 -11.26 -6.50
CA ALA A 9 -15.64 -11.55 -6.15
C ALA A 9 -15.75 -12.22 -4.78
N ILE A 10 -14.86 -13.15 -4.44
CA ILE A 10 -14.81 -13.78 -3.11
C ILE A 10 -14.30 -12.78 -2.07
N ALA A 11 -13.27 -11.97 -2.36
CA ALA A 11 -12.77 -10.93 -1.46
C ALA A 11 -13.80 -9.79 -1.28
N ILE A 12 -14.49 -9.37 -2.34
CA ILE A 12 -15.59 -8.38 -2.25
C ILE A 12 -16.80 -9.02 -1.55
N ALA A 13 -17.10 -10.29 -1.82
CA ALA A 13 -18.15 -11.02 -1.12
C ALA A 13 -17.79 -11.22 0.36
N SER A 14 -16.54 -11.57 0.71
CA SER A 14 -16.10 -11.72 2.10
C SER A 14 -16.12 -10.41 2.89
N LEU A 15 -16.04 -9.26 2.24
CA LEU A 15 -16.16 -7.94 2.86
C LEU A 15 -17.60 -7.58 3.28
N LEU A 16 -18.62 -8.42 3.03
CA LEU A 16 -20.01 -7.95 3.00
C LEU A 16 -21.05 -8.75 3.81
N PHE A 17 -20.68 -9.61 4.82
CA PHE A 17 -21.68 -10.49 5.46
C PHE A 17 -21.84 -10.46 6.97
N VAL A 18 -23.06 -10.34 7.44
CA VAL A 18 -23.48 -10.45 8.86
C VAL A 18 -24.65 -11.40 9.11
N SER A 19 -24.53 -12.21 10.11
CA SER A 19 -25.52 -12.48 11.16
C SER A 19 -24.95 -13.36 12.28
N CYS A 20 -25.30 -13.03 13.53
CA CYS A 20 -24.72 -13.58 14.75
C CYS A 20 -24.82 -15.09 14.94
N ARG A 21 -23.67 -15.73 15.20
CA ARG A 21 -23.44 -16.79 16.20
C ARG A 21 -21.95 -17.07 16.25
N SER A 22 -21.34 -17.00 17.45
CA SER A 22 -19.95 -17.38 17.65
C SER A 22 -19.75 -18.85 17.35
N SER A 23 -19.18 -19.18 16.19
CA SER A 23 -18.56 -20.48 15.98
C SER A 23 -17.21 -20.47 16.67
N LYS A 24 -16.86 -21.54 17.37
CA LYS A 24 -15.47 -21.76 17.82
C LYS A 24 -14.62 -21.71 16.55
N ASN A 25 -13.81 -20.65 16.40
CA ASN A 25 -12.91 -20.48 15.29
C ASN A 25 -12.02 -21.72 15.19
N LYS A 26 -12.20 -22.52 14.15
CA LYS A 26 -11.19 -23.50 13.78
C LYS A 26 -9.99 -22.68 13.30
N GLU A 27 -8.84 -22.87 13.94
CA GLU A 27 -7.67 -22.03 13.72
C GLU A 27 -7.29 -22.07 12.23
N LEU A 28 -7.26 -20.89 11.59
CA LEU A 28 -6.61 -20.67 10.31
C LEU A 28 -5.12 -20.53 10.63
N THR A 29 -4.29 -21.42 10.12
CA THR A 29 -2.86 -21.48 10.44
C THR A 29 -2.03 -21.03 9.25
N VAL A 30 -1.11 -20.10 9.49
CA VAL A 30 -0.24 -19.52 8.46
C VAL A 30 1.20 -19.93 8.75
N PRO A 31 2.01 -20.34 7.75
CA PRO A 31 3.42 -20.65 7.95
C PRO A 31 4.20 -19.52 8.65
N ALA A 32 5.11 -19.88 9.56
CA ALA A 32 5.87 -18.90 10.32
C ALA A 32 6.78 -18.01 9.46
N ASP A 33 7.15 -18.47 8.27
CA ASP A 33 7.98 -17.80 7.27
C ASP A 33 7.19 -17.14 6.14
N ALA A 34 5.87 -16.97 6.29
CA ALA A 34 5.07 -16.22 5.34
C ALA A 34 5.58 -14.75 5.26
N SER A 35 5.74 -14.26 4.01
CA SER A 35 6.29 -12.92 3.75
C SER A 35 5.30 -11.82 4.09
N THR A 36 4.03 -12.01 3.75
CA THR A 36 2.94 -11.07 4.00
C THR A 36 1.71 -11.83 4.44
N ILE A 37 1.00 -11.31 5.43
CA ILE A 37 -0.24 -11.89 5.95
C ILE A 37 -1.26 -10.76 6.08
N VAL A 38 -2.47 -11.01 5.60
CA VAL A 38 -3.63 -10.14 5.77
C VAL A 38 -4.77 -10.99 6.33
N ARG A 39 -5.18 -10.69 7.57
CA ARG A 39 -6.30 -11.36 8.22
C ARG A 39 -7.50 -10.44 8.26
N LEU A 40 -8.59 -10.86 7.66
CA LEU A 40 -9.86 -10.15 7.66
C LEU A 40 -10.71 -10.67 8.83
N ASN A 41 -11.12 -9.77 9.71
CA ASN A 41 -12.05 -10.10 10.80
C ASN A 41 -13.48 -10.13 10.23
N GLY A 42 -13.94 -11.33 9.86
CA GLY A 42 -15.23 -11.51 9.20
C GLY A 42 -16.39 -10.95 10.01
N SER A 43 -16.42 -11.14 11.33
CA SER A 43 -17.50 -10.62 12.17
C SER A 43 -17.49 -9.08 12.27
N SER A 44 -16.32 -8.45 12.33
CA SER A 44 -16.21 -6.99 12.41
C SER A 44 -16.59 -6.32 11.08
N ILE A 45 -15.99 -6.77 9.98
CA ILE A 45 -16.30 -6.30 8.62
C ILE A 45 -17.80 -6.39 8.37
N ASN A 46 -18.35 -7.51 8.67
CA ASN A 46 -19.72 -7.87 8.53
C ASN A 46 -20.68 -6.95 9.34
N SER A 47 -20.30 -6.54 10.54
CA SER A 47 -21.09 -5.59 11.35
C SER A 47 -21.16 -4.18 10.73
N LYS A 48 -20.19 -3.84 9.86
CA LYS A 48 -20.05 -2.51 9.23
C LYS A 48 -20.69 -2.41 7.83
N ALA A 49 -20.83 -3.56 7.15
CA ALA A 49 -21.45 -3.64 5.81
C ALA A 49 -22.47 -4.77 5.78
N ASP A 50 -23.72 -4.49 6.19
CA ASP A 50 -24.81 -5.45 6.16
C ASP A 50 -25.22 -5.74 4.71
N TRP A 51 -25.26 -7.03 4.36
CA TRP A 51 -25.65 -7.48 3.01
C TRP A 51 -27.05 -7.03 2.62
N ASN A 52 -27.99 -7.06 3.54
CA ASN A 52 -29.35 -6.63 3.25
C ASN A 52 -29.43 -5.15 2.87
N ASP A 53 -28.54 -4.31 3.43
CA ASP A 53 -28.42 -2.91 3.03
C ASP A 53 -27.81 -2.77 1.63
N LEU A 54 -26.84 -3.62 1.31
CA LEU A 54 -26.20 -3.63 -0.01
C LEU A 54 -27.16 -4.11 -1.10
N LEU A 55 -27.95 -5.17 -0.83
CA LEU A 55 -28.98 -5.65 -1.75
C LEU A 55 -30.02 -4.56 -2.11
N LYS A 56 -30.28 -3.64 -1.20
CA LYS A 56 -31.21 -2.50 -1.41
C LYS A 56 -30.56 -1.35 -2.18
N ALA A 57 -29.24 -1.27 -2.22
CA ALA A 57 -28.51 -0.17 -2.85
C ALA A 57 -28.66 -0.21 -4.38
N ASP A 58 -29.03 0.93 -5.00
CA ASP A 58 -29.26 1.03 -6.45
C ASP A 58 -28.02 0.66 -7.28
N TRP A 59 -26.84 1.05 -6.80
CA TRP A 59 -25.58 0.74 -7.47
C TRP A 59 -25.31 -0.77 -7.48
N PHE A 60 -25.59 -1.48 -6.38
CA PHE A 60 -25.42 -2.94 -6.29
C PHE A 60 -26.43 -3.70 -7.16
N ARG A 61 -27.69 -3.24 -7.18
CA ARG A 61 -28.72 -3.81 -8.05
C ARG A 61 -28.34 -3.68 -9.53
N ARG A 62 -27.75 -2.57 -9.93
CA ARG A 62 -27.26 -2.35 -11.30
C ARG A 62 -26.10 -3.31 -11.63
N GLU A 63 -25.10 -3.46 -10.76
CA GLU A 63 -23.98 -4.37 -10.98
C GLU A 63 -24.47 -5.82 -11.13
N LYS A 64 -25.40 -6.26 -10.26
CA LYS A 64 -26.03 -7.57 -10.38
C LYS A 64 -26.76 -7.77 -11.73
N GLN A 65 -27.42 -6.75 -12.25
CA GLN A 65 -28.10 -6.81 -13.55
C GLN A 65 -27.08 -6.84 -14.72
N MET A 66 -25.94 -6.21 -14.57
CA MET A 66 -24.88 -6.18 -15.59
C MET A 66 -24.04 -7.46 -15.62
N SER A 67 -24.03 -8.25 -14.55
CA SER A 67 -23.35 -9.55 -14.57
C SER A 67 -24.00 -10.44 -15.62
N THR A 68 -23.20 -10.93 -16.57
CA THR A 68 -23.64 -11.84 -17.64
C THR A 68 -23.77 -13.28 -17.14
N ASP A 69 -23.07 -13.62 -16.02
CA ASP A 69 -23.09 -14.95 -15.44
C ASP A 69 -24.31 -15.13 -14.52
N SER A 70 -25.10 -16.17 -14.79
CA SER A 70 -26.29 -16.51 -13.99
C SER A 70 -25.91 -16.99 -12.59
N PHE A 71 -24.77 -17.66 -12.46
CA PHE A 71 -24.26 -18.17 -11.20
C PHE A 71 -23.74 -17.04 -10.32
N ASP A 72 -22.95 -16.11 -10.86
CA ASP A 72 -22.51 -14.90 -10.15
C ASP A 72 -23.71 -14.11 -9.61
N ARG A 73 -24.78 -13.97 -10.43
CA ARG A 73 -26.01 -13.31 -9.98
C ARG A 73 -26.68 -14.02 -8.80
N GLN A 74 -26.63 -15.35 -8.76
CA GLN A 74 -27.20 -16.13 -7.64
C GLN A 74 -26.39 -15.95 -6.36
N ILE A 75 -25.05 -16.00 -6.46
CA ILE A 75 -24.17 -15.76 -5.32
C ILE A 75 -24.28 -14.33 -4.83
N MET A 76 -24.35 -13.33 -5.71
CA MET A 76 -24.61 -11.94 -5.33
C MET A 76 -25.98 -11.77 -4.65
N GLN A 77 -26.95 -12.59 -4.96
CA GLN A 77 -28.27 -12.53 -4.32
C GLN A 77 -28.29 -13.19 -2.94
N ASP A 78 -27.61 -14.32 -2.81
CA ASP A 78 -27.58 -15.12 -1.59
C ASP A 78 -26.21 -15.81 -1.45
N PRO A 79 -25.21 -15.11 -0.94
CA PRO A 79 -23.85 -15.63 -0.80
C PRO A 79 -23.71 -16.74 0.24
N GLU A 80 -24.69 -16.89 1.14
CA GLU A 80 -24.75 -18.03 2.05
C GLU A 80 -24.82 -19.37 1.28
N ARG A 81 -25.27 -19.36 0.02
CA ARG A 81 -25.26 -20.51 -0.89
C ARG A 81 -23.87 -20.92 -1.35
N SER A 82 -22.85 -20.09 -1.14
CA SER A 82 -21.46 -20.45 -1.43
C SER A 82 -20.93 -21.59 -0.56
N GLY A 83 -21.60 -21.89 0.54
CA GLY A 83 -21.11 -22.83 1.55
C GLY A 83 -19.97 -22.29 2.40
N VAL A 84 -19.49 -21.08 2.14
CA VAL A 84 -18.43 -20.40 2.91
C VAL A 84 -19.00 -19.82 4.21
N ASP A 85 -18.25 -19.92 5.30
CA ASP A 85 -18.61 -19.21 6.54
C ASP A 85 -18.11 -17.76 6.49
N LEU A 86 -18.97 -16.90 5.99
CA LEU A 86 -18.67 -15.48 5.76
C LEU A 86 -18.52 -14.67 7.06
N LYS A 87 -18.80 -15.24 8.22
CA LYS A 87 -18.68 -14.62 9.55
C LYS A 87 -17.39 -14.96 10.25
N SER A 88 -16.75 -16.00 9.77
CA SER A 88 -15.43 -16.40 10.23
C SER A 88 -14.37 -15.53 9.58
N ASP A 89 -13.19 -15.55 10.17
CA ASP A 89 -12.06 -14.82 9.62
C ASP A 89 -11.61 -15.46 8.29
N PHE A 90 -11.04 -14.63 7.44
CA PHE A 90 -10.30 -15.04 6.25
C PHE A 90 -8.85 -14.63 6.39
N VAL A 91 -7.96 -15.43 5.81
CA VAL A 91 -6.53 -15.11 5.81
C VAL A 91 -5.99 -15.23 4.40
N TYR A 92 -5.37 -14.15 3.95
CA TYR A 92 -4.48 -14.16 2.79
C TYR A 92 -3.04 -14.15 3.28
N PHE A 93 -2.18 -14.94 2.64
CA PHE A 93 -0.75 -14.83 2.86
C PHE A 93 0.05 -15.12 1.60
N SER A 94 1.23 -14.52 1.51
CA SER A 94 2.24 -14.77 0.50
C SER A 94 3.39 -15.57 1.12
N HIS A 95 3.79 -16.65 0.46
CA HIS A 95 4.86 -17.53 0.91
C HIS A 95 5.85 -17.78 -0.23
N LYS A 96 7.11 -17.41 -0.03
CA LYS A 96 8.19 -17.69 -1.00
C LYS A 96 8.80 -19.06 -0.66
N ARG A 97 8.73 -19.98 -1.60
CA ARG A 97 9.33 -21.30 -1.43
C ARG A 97 9.97 -21.73 -2.75
N ASP A 98 11.22 -22.12 -2.69
CA ASP A 98 12.03 -22.56 -3.84
C ASP A 98 12.04 -21.55 -4.99
N LEU A 99 11.97 -20.94 -5.67
CA LEU A 99 11.84 -19.97 -6.76
C LEU A 99 10.38 -19.69 -7.16
N VAL A 100 9.43 -20.01 -6.27
CA VAL A 100 8.00 -19.77 -6.49
C VAL A 100 7.43 -18.92 -5.36
N ARG A 101 6.60 -17.95 -5.72
CA ARG A 101 5.73 -17.25 -4.78
C ARG A 101 4.36 -17.90 -4.82
N TYR A 102 3.91 -18.39 -3.68
CA TYR A 102 2.55 -18.87 -3.48
C TYR A 102 1.73 -17.76 -2.83
N SER A 103 0.61 -17.43 -3.45
CA SER A 103 -0.44 -16.58 -2.89
C SER A 103 -1.56 -17.49 -2.40
N VAL A 104 -1.82 -17.48 -1.11
CA VAL A 104 -2.77 -18.40 -0.47
C VAL A 104 -3.90 -17.61 0.16
N PHE A 105 -5.13 -18.06 -0.06
CA PHE A 105 -6.32 -17.53 0.60
C PHE A 105 -7.06 -18.66 1.29
N GLU A 106 -7.31 -18.50 2.59
CA GLU A 106 -7.96 -19.50 3.43
C GLU A 106 -9.23 -18.95 4.07
N GLY A 107 -10.19 -19.83 4.26
CA GLY A 107 -11.43 -19.53 4.99
C GLY A 107 -12.11 -20.77 5.50
N GLN A 108 -13.14 -20.57 6.32
CA GLN A 108 -13.94 -21.65 6.88
C GLN A 108 -15.16 -21.94 6.02
N LEU A 109 -15.62 -23.20 6.07
CA LEU A 109 -16.83 -23.65 5.40
C LEU A 109 -17.94 -23.97 6.41
N LYS A 110 -19.15 -23.53 6.06
CA LYS A 110 -20.41 -24.02 6.67
C LYS A 110 -20.85 -25.32 6.03
N SER A 111 -20.68 -25.43 4.70
CA SER A 111 -21.11 -26.57 3.89
C SER A 111 -20.11 -26.84 2.77
N ALA A 112 -19.34 -27.92 2.90
CA ALA A 112 -18.41 -28.33 1.85
C ALA A 112 -19.15 -28.74 0.56
N THR A 113 -20.37 -29.33 0.68
CA THR A 113 -21.19 -29.72 -0.46
C THR A 113 -21.66 -28.50 -1.26
N ASP A 114 -22.06 -27.41 -0.60
CA ASP A 114 -22.51 -26.22 -1.31
C ASP A 114 -21.31 -25.46 -1.89
N PHE A 115 -20.16 -25.48 -1.20
CA PHE A 115 -18.90 -24.94 -1.71
C PHE A 115 -18.46 -25.68 -3.00
N GLU A 116 -18.53 -26.99 -3.02
CA GLU A 116 -18.22 -27.80 -4.19
C GLU A 116 -19.16 -27.48 -5.37
N LYS A 117 -20.48 -27.39 -5.11
CA LYS A 117 -21.46 -26.98 -6.14
C LYS A 117 -21.15 -25.60 -6.68
N MET A 118 -20.75 -24.67 -5.80
CA MET A 118 -20.34 -23.34 -6.19
C MET A 118 -19.13 -23.39 -7.14
N LEU A 119 -18.08 -24.11 -6.79
CA LEU A 119 -16.87 -24.23 -7.61
C LEU A 119 -17.18 -24.87 -8.98
N GLN A 120 -17.98 -25.94 -9.01
CA GLN A 120 -18.41 -26.60 -10.25
C GLN A 120 -19.27 -25.69 -11.13
N GLY A 121 -20.11 -24.84 -10.51
CA GLY A 121 -20.93 -23.88 -11.23
C GLY A 121 -20.11 -22.77 -11.89
N GLN A 122 -19.05 -22.32 -11.23
CA GLN A 122 -18.12 -21.31 -11.76
C GLN A 122 -17.15 -21.88 -12.82
N ASN A 123 -16.83 -23.16 -12.73
CA ASN A 123 -15.87 -23.82 -13.61
C ASN A 123 -16.47 -25.05 -14.27
N PRO A 124 -17.44 -24.87 -15.19
CA PRO A 124 -18.09 -25.99 -15.87
C PRO A 124 -17.05 -26.80 -16.66
N GLY A 125 -16.92 -28.07 -16.34
CA GLY A 125 -15.95 -28.98 -16.96
C GLY A 125 -14.72 -29.29 -16.12
N SER A 126 -14.46 -28.58 -15.05
CA SER A 126 -13.44 -28.95 -14.07
C SER A 126 -13.93 -30.10 -13.19
N LYS A 127 -13.02 -31.03 -12.87
CA LYS A 127 -13.33 -32.20 -12.06
C LYS A 127 -12.87 -32.00 -10.63
N VAL A 128 -13.70 -32.46 -9.70
CA VAL A 128 -13.29 -32.65 -8.30
C VAL A 128 -12.48 -33.93 -8.22
N GLU A 129 -11.33 -33.86 -7.63
CA GLU A 129 -10.40 -34.97 -7.44
C GLU A 129 -10.16 -35.20 -5.94
N ASP A 130 -9.87 -36.45 -5.59
CA ASP A 130 -9.53 -36.85 -4.23
C ASP A 130 -8.03 -36.66 -3.99
N GLY A 131 -7.69 -35.83 -3.01
CA GLY A 131 -6.33 -35.60 -2.51
C GLY A 131 -5.97 -36.44 -1.28
N GLY A 132 -6.82 -37.33 -0.85
CA GLY A 132 -6.69 -38.17 0.35
C GLY A 132 -7.36 -37.53 1.57
N SER A 133 -6.72 -36.60 2.26
CA SER A 133 -7.33 -35.92 3.41
C SER A 133 -8.19 -34.69 3.04
N PHE A 134 -8.20 -34.29 1.78
CA PHE A 134 -8.97 -33.17 1.25
C PHE A 134 -9.41 -33.42 -0.20
N ASN A 135 -10.44 -32.74 -0.64
CA ASN A 135 -10.83 -32.68 -2.05
C ASN A 135 -10.12 -31.50 -2.71
N TYR A 136 -9.86 -31.56 -4.01
CA TYR A 136 -9.32 -30.43 -4.76
C TYR A 136 -9.89 -30.31 -6.17
N MET A 137 -9.72 -29.14 -6.75
CA MET A 137 -10.09 -28.83 -8.13
C MET A 137 -9.06 -27.84 -8.71
N LEU A 138 -8.69 -28.04 -9.97
CA LEU A 138 -7.96 -27.05 -10.75
C LEU A 138 -8.98 -26.14 -11.43
N ALA A 139 -9.02 -24.88 -11.03
CA ALA A 139 -9.87 -23.88 -11.68
C ALA A 139 -9.23 -23.40 -12.99
N ASP A 140 -7.88 -23.45 -13.06
CA ASP A 140 -7.06 -23.09 -14.23
C ASP A 140 -5.69 -23.80 -14.07
N LYS A 141 -4.75 -23.54 -14.99
CA LYS A 141 -3.40 -24.12 -14.94
C LYS A 141 -2.57 -23.64 -13.72
N THR A 142 -2.95 -22.49 -13.14
CA THR A 142 -2.24 -21.84 -12.03
C THR A 142 -3.03 -21.79 -10.74
N ASP A 143 -4.34 -22.06 -10.79
CA ASP A 143 -5.26 -21.87 -9.68
C ASP A 143 -5.73 -23.22 -9.12
N PHE A 144 -5.34 -23.50 -7.89
CA PHE A 144 -5.61 -24.73 -7.17
C PHE A 144 -6.52 -24.46 -5.96
N VAL A 145 -7.69 -25.06 -5.93
CA VAL A 145 -8.61 -24.96 -4.79
C VAL A 145 -8.70 -26.30 -4.12
N SER A 146 -8.51 -26.33 -2.80
CA SER A 146 -8.61 -27.54 -2.00
C SER A 146 -9.47 -27.30 -0.76
N TRP A 147 -10.19 -28.34 -0.29
CA TRP A 147 -11.09 -28.19 0.85
C TRP A 147 -11.29 -29.50 1.62
N THR A 148 -11.59 -29.32 2.90
CA THR A 148 -12.09 -30.35 3.81
C THR A 148 -13.57 -30.09 4.13
N SER A 149 -14.15 -30.82 5.07
CA SER A 149 -15.52 -30.55 5.55
C SER A 149 -15.71 -29.17 6.18
N SER A 150 -14.64 -28.44 6.52
CA SER A 150 -14.71 -27.24 7.36
C SER A 150 -13.79 -26.07 6.98
N LYS A 151 -12.84 -26.29 6.07
CA LYS A 151 -11.85 -25.28 5.65
C LYS A 151 -11.61 -25.41 4.16
N PHE A 152 -11.40 -24.30 3.47
CA PHE A 152 -10.87 -24.27 2.11
C PHE A 152 -9.54 -23.52 2.06
N ILE A 153 -8.72 -23.89 1.09
CA ILE A 153 -7.45 -23.25 0.74
C ILE A 153 -7.43 -23.03 -0.77
N TYR A 154 -7.31 -21.79 -1.19
CA TYR A 154 -7.05 -21.43 -2.57
C TYR A 154 -5.57 -21.06 -2.70
N ILE A 155 -4.89 -21.62 -3.69
CA ILE A 155 -3.47 -21.40 -3.97
C ILE A 155 -3.33 -20.92 -5.42
N SER A 156 -2.76 -19.75 -5.59
CA SER A 156 -2.21 -19.26 -6.86
C SER A 156 -0.68 -19.23 -6.76
N ASN A 157 0.01 -19.38 -7.87
CA ASN A 157 1.46 -19.42 -7.88
C ASN A 157 2.04 -18.56 -9.00
N GLU A 158 3.15 -17.91 -8.70
CA GLU A 158 3.89 -17.07 -9.64
C GLU A 158 5.38 -17.41 -9.56
N PRO A 159 6.08 -17.60 -10.71
CA PRO A 159 7.53 -17.75 -10.70
C PRO A 159 8.18 -16.46 -10.20
N LEU A 160 9.17 -16.57 -9.32
CA LEU A 160 10.03 -15.43 -9.00
C LEU A 160 10.91 -15.09 -10.20
N MET A 161 11.35 -13.82 -10.32
CA MET A 161 12.09 -13.29 -11.46
C MET A 161 13.22 -14.23 -11.92
N GLY A 162 13.22 -14.59 -13.21
CA GLY A 162 14.24 -15.45 -13.84
C GLY A 162 13.97 -16.95 -13.76
N GLY A 163 12.91 -17.39 -13.11
CA GLY A 163 12.55 -18.79 -12.97
C GLY A 163 11.55 -19.27 -14.03
N ASN A 164 11.95 -20.26 -14.82
CA ASN A 164 11.01 -21.00 -15.68
C ASN A 164 10.53 -22.27 -14.93
N THR A 165 10.04 -22.10 -13.70
CA THR A 165 9.57 -23.21 -12.86
C THR A 165 8.08 -23.42 -13.10
N SER A 166 7.75 -24.45 -13.87
CA SER A 166 6.37 -24.95 -13.93
C SER A 166 6.06 -25.68 -12.62
N VAL A 167 5.17 -25.12 -11.81
CA VAL A 167 4.64 -25.80 -10.63
C VAL A 167 3.72 -26.94 -11.08
N THR A 168 4.01 -28.14 -10.63
CA THR A 168 3.19 -29.33 -10.97
C THR A 168 1.98 -29.45 -10.03
N VAL A 169 0.93 -30.12 -10.47
CA VAL A 169 -0.24 -30.42 -9.63
C VAL A 169 0.17 -31.18 -8.36
N ASP A 170 1.10 -32.11 -8.48
CA ASP A 170 1.60 -32.87 -7.32
C ASP A 170 2.33 -31.97 -6.31
N SER A 171 3.06 -30.96 -6.77
CA SER A 171 3.66 -29.95 -5.89
C SER A 171 2.60 -29.12 -5.17
N LEU A 172 1.53 -28.71 -5.87
CA LEU A 172 0.41 -27.98 -5.27
C LEU A 172 -0.34 -28.83 -4.25
N LYS A 173 -0.57 -30.11 -4.56
CA LYS A 173 -1.18 -31.07 -3.61
C LYS A 173 -0.33 -31.23 -2.35
N ALA A 174 0.97 -31.44 -2.52
CA ALA A 174 1.89 -31.57 -1.38
C ALA A 174 1.94 -30.29 -0.53
N TYR A 175 1.92 -29.12 -1.18
CA TYR A 175 1.88 -27.84 -0.48
C TYR A 175 0.55 -27.66 0.27
N ALA A 176 -0.60 -27.92 -0.36
CA ALA A 176 -1.90 -27.85 0.30
C ALA A 176 -1.99 -28.82 1.49
N ALA A 177 -1.51 -30.08 1.35
CA ALA A 177 -1.43 -31.03 2.45
C ALA A 177 -0.63 -30.47 3.63
N SER A 178 0.55 -29.84 3.35
CA SER A 178 1.37 -29.23 4.40
C SER A 178 0.67 -28.08 5.13
N LEU A 179 -0.22 -27.35 4.45
CA LEU A 179 -1.02 -26.27 5.06
C LEU A 179 -2.18 -26.82 5.90
N PHE A 180 -2.85 -27.90 5.45
CA PHE A 180 -3.87 -28.55 6.27
C PHE A 180 -3.31 -29.19 7.54
N ASP A 181 -2.09 -29.74 7.47
CA ASP A 181 -1.40 -30.40 8.57
C ASP A 181 -0.51 -29.45 9.40
N LEU A 182 -0.53 -28.15 9.09
CA LEU A 182 0.34 -27.16 9.74
C LEU A 182 0.00 -27.07 11.23
N LYS A 183 1.00 -27.35 12.05
CA LYS A 183 0.89 -27.26 13.51
C LYS A 183 1.17 -25.85 14.00
N LYS A 184 0.55 -25.46 15.10
CA LYS A 184 0.69 -24.13 15.71
C LYS A 184 2.15 -23.74 16.01
N GLU A 185 2.98 -24.70 16.42
CA GLU A 185 4.42 -24.48 16.69
C GLU A 185 5.22 -24.06 15.46
N ASN A 186 4.74 -24.41 14.24
CA ASN A 186 5.37 -24.08 12.96
C ASN A 186 4.65 -22.95 12.22
N SER A 187 3.69 -22.32 12.89
CA SER A 187 2.88 -21.25 12.35
C SER A 187 3.24 -19.91 12.95
N ILE A 188 2.84 -18.82 12.29
CA ILE A 188 3.05 -17.44 12.75
C ILE A 188 2.37 -17.17 14.10
N GLU A 189 1.35 -17.94 14.47
CA GLU A 189 0.66 -17.86 15.74
C GLU A 189 1.57 -18.18 16.95
N SER A 190 2.73 -18.79 16.71
CA SER A 190 3.80 -18.97 17.72
C SER A 190 4.63 -17.71 17.96
N ASN A 191 4.51 -16.68 17.13
CA ASN A 191 5.20 -15.40 17.31
C ASN A 191 4.39 -14.50 18.27
N ASP A 192 5.00 -14.07 19.38
CA ASP A 192 4.34 -13.28 20.41
C ASP A 192 3.81 -11.92 19.91
N ASN A 193 4.53 -11.26 18.99
CA ASN A 193 4.09 -9.98 18.42
C ASN A 193 2.86 -10.18 17.52
N TYR A 194 2.85 -11.24 16.71
CA TYR A 194 1.68 -11.58 15.90
C TYR A 194 0.48 -12.00 16.79
N ALA A 195 0.73 -12.86 17.78
CA ALA A 195 -0.30 -13.29 18.74
C ALA A 195 -0.89 -12.12 19.55
N SER A 196 -0.12 -11.06 19.77
CA SER A 196 -0.59 -9.81 20.39
C SER A 196 -1.38 -8.96 19.39
N LEU A 197 -0.90 -8.83 18.15
CA LEU A 197 -1.54 -8.07 17.09
C LEU A 197 -2.98 -8.54 16.83
N ILE A 198 -3.19 -9.84 16.67
CA ILE A 198 -4.53 -10.40 16.34
C ILE A 198 -5.56 -10.24 17.48
N LYS A 199 -5.13 -9.83 18.68
CA LYS A 199 -6.02 -9.49 19.80
C LYS A 199 -6.40 -8.00 19.81
N GLU A 200 -5.70 -7.16 19.06
CA GLU A 200 -6.03 -5.74 18.95
C GLU A 200 -7.34 -5.59 18.16
N PRO A 201 -8.19 -4.61 18.51
CA PRO A 201 -9.37 -4.31 17.71
C PRO A 201 -8.98 -3.94 16.28
N GLY A 202 -9.57 -4.62 15.27
CA GLY A 202 -9.28 -4.36 13.87
C GLY A 202 -10.25 -5.08 12.94
N ASP A 203 -10.59 -4.44 11.83
CA ASP A 203 -11.32 -5.08 10.73
C ASP A 203 -10.37 -5.94 9.89
N ILE A 204 -9.15 -5.44 9.74
CA ILE A 204 -8.06 -6.11 9.06
C ILE A 204 -6.84 -6.05 9.97
N HIS A 205 -6.13 -7.18 10.07
CA HIS A 205 -4.81 -7.25 10.66
C HIS A 205 -3.81 -7.59 9.55
N PHE A 206 -2.72 -6.85 9.49
CA PHE A 206 -1.67 -7.13 8.51
C PHE A 206 -0.31 -7.34 9.20
N TRP A 207 0.49 -8.19 8.56
CA TRP A 207 1.85 -8.51 8.98
C TRP A 207 2.70 -8.70 7.74
N SER A 208 3.85 -8.05 7.66
CA SER A 208 4.70 -8.14 6.48
C SER A 208 6.18 -8.09 6.85
N ASN A 209 6.96 -8.97 6.26
CA ASN A 209 8.41 -8.93 6.34
C ASN A 209 8.93 -7.71 5.56
N THR A 210 9.54 -6.76 6.26
CA THR A 210 9.96 -5.48 5.66
C THR A 210 11.02 -5.66 4.58
N ALA A 211 11.94 -6.61 4.76
CA ALA A 211 12.98 -6.87 3.77
C ALA A 211 12.39 -7.40 2.44
N ASP A 212 11.39 -8.26 2.52
CA ASP A 212 10.73 -8.82 1.34
C ASP A 212 9.94 -7.75 0.57
N VAL A 213 9.24 -6.87 1.30
CA VAL A 213 8.52 -5.73 0.67
C VAL A 213 9.51 -4.80 -0.02
N LEU A 214 10.59 -4.41 0.65
CA LEU A 214 11.59 -3.52 0.05
C LEU A 214 12.28 -4.15 -1.17
N SER A 215 12.46 -5.48 -1.19
CA SER A 215 13.06 -6.16 -2.35
C SER A 215 12.18 -6.14 -3.59
N ASP A 216 10.87 -6.03 -3.41
CA ASP A 216 9.89 -5.99 -4.50
C ASP A 216 9.73 -4.57 -5.09
N PHE A 217 10.19 -3.52 -4.38
CA PHE A 217 10.19 -2.14 -4.88
C PHE A 217 11.50 -1.78 -5.58
N GLN A 218 11.43 -1.41 -6.85
CA GLN A 218 12.57 -0.87 -7.61
C GLN A 218 12.46 0.67 -7.65
N PHE A 219 13.11 1.35 -6.70
CA PHE A 219 13.21 2.81 -6.70
C PHE A 219 14.59 3.25 -7.25
N GLY A 220 14.69 3.46 -8.56
CA GLY A 220 15.86 4.08 -9.18
C GLY A 220 17.19 3.32 -9.05
N PRO A 221 18.32 4.00 -9.30
CA PRO A 221 19.65 3.37 -9.36
C PRO A 221 20.28 3.07 -7.99
N ILE A 222 19.66 3.50 -6.87
CA ILE A 222 20.20 3.21 -5.53
C ILE A 222 19.90 1.76 -5.19
N PRO A 223 20.93 0.95 -4.87
CA PRO A 223 20.70 -0.44 -4.52
C PRO A 223 19.96 -0.56 -3.20
N LEU A 224 18.63 -0.70 -3.25
CA LEU A 224 17.80 -1.07 -2.10
C LEU A 224 18.15 -2.47 -1.56
N ILE A 225 18.99 -3.21 -2.27
CA ILE A 225 19.52 -4.52 -1.84
C ILE A 225 20.20 -4.40 -0.47
N ALA A 226 21.04 -3.38 -0.26
CA ALA A 226 21.69 -3.18 1.03
C ALA A 226 20.71 -2.76 2.13
N ALA A 227 19.73 -1.91 1.80
CA ALA A 227 18.68 -1.52 2.74
C ALA A 227 17.76 -2.71 3.07
N SER A 228 17.40 -3.53 2.09
CA SER A 228 16.64 -4.77 2.28
C SER A 228 17.41 -5.75 3.19
N ALA A 229 18.71 -5.95 2.96
CA ALA A 229 19.54 -6.80 3.81
C ALA A 229 19.59 -6.31 5.28
N MET A 230 19.66 -4.99 5.49
CA MET A 230 19.60 -4.39 6.83
C MET A 230 18.25 -4.60 7.53
N MET A 231 17.17 -4.69 6.76
CA MET A 231 15.81 -4.90 7.29
C MET A 231 15.47 -6.38 7.52
N GLN A 232 16.40 -7.31 7.27
CA GLN A 232 16.20 -8.73 7.56
C GLN A 232 15.77 -8.93 9.03
N GLY A 233 14.67 -9.67 9.23
CA GLY A 233 14.08 -9.88 10.54
C GLY A 233 13.29 -8.68 11.11
N SER A 234 13.14 -7.59 10.35
CA SER A 234 12.23 -6.50 10.69
C SER A 234 10.86 -6.75 10.07
N VAL A 235 9.81 -6.31 10.75
CA VAL A 235 8.41 -6.56 10.38
C VAL A 235 7.59 -5.30 10.48
N THR A 236 6.77 -5.04 9.48
CA THR A 236 5.69 -4.04 9.54
C THR A 236 4.37 -4.75 9.81
N ALA A 237 3.67 -4.35 10.88
CA ALA A 237 2.43 -4.97 11.30
C ALA A 237 1.42 -3.92 11.77
N GLY A 238 0.13 -4.23 11.75
CA GLY A 238 -0.85 -3.27 12.25
C GLY A 238 -2.29 -3.68 11.98
N THR A 239 -3.19 -2.73 12.26
CA THR A 239 -4.63 -2.88 12.08
C THR A 239 -5.18 -1.81 11.15
N ILE A 240 -6.23 -2.15 10.41
CA ILE A 240 -7.03 -1.21 9.61
C ILE A 240 -8.46 -1.29 10.11
N ASN A 241 -9.08 -0.13 10.33
CA ASN A 241 -10.45 0.02 10.78
C ASN A 241 -11.26 0.90 9.84
N PHE A 242 -12.41 0.43 9.42
CA PHE A 242 -13.37 1.19 8.64
C PHE A 242 -14.33 1.93 9.59
N GLU A 243 -14.10 3.22 9.76
CA GLU A 243 -14.93 4.10 10.60
C GLU A 243 -15.87 4.96 9.75
N ASN A 244 -16.73 5.75 10.38
CA ASN A 244 -17.53 6.71 9.64
C ASN A 244 -16.65 7.81 9.06
N GLY A 245 -16.71 7.97 7.74
CA GLY A 245 -16.00 9.01 7.00
C GLY A 245 -14.49 8.85 6.92
N LYS A 246 -13.90 7.79 7.44
CA LYS A 246 -12.45 7.56 7.39
C LYS A 246 -12.06 6.10 7.51
N ILE A 247 -10.88 5.79 6.99
CA ILE A 247 -10.17 4.54 7.25
C ILE A 247 -9.01 4.87 8.20
N VAL A 248 -8.91 4.16 9.30
CA VAL A 248 -7.87 4.35 10.31
C VAL A 248 -6.92 3.17 10.28
N MET A 249 -5.63 3.44 10.12
CA MET A 249 -4.58 2.42 10.18
C MET A 249 -3.61 2.76 11.31
N HIS A 250 -3.38 1.79 12.20
CA HIS A 250 -2.33 1.81 13.20
C HIS A 250 -1.27 0.82 12.79
N SER A 251 -0.04 1.28 12.57
CA SER A 251 1.06 0.42 12.16
C SER A 251 2.26 0.49 13.10
N LYS A 252 2.94 -0.63 13.24
CA LYS A 252 4.12 -0.83 14.08
C LYS A 252 5.23 -1.43 13.22
N GLN A 253 6.36 -0.74 13.18
CA GLN A 253 7.56 -1.26 12.56
C GLN A 253 8.42 -1.91 13.64
N TYR A 254 8.36 -3.24 13.77
CA TYR A 254 9.26 -4.01 14.62
C TYR A 254 10.62 -4.12 13.93
N LEU A 255 11.63 -3.60 14.57
CA LEU A 255 12.99 -3.60 14.03
C LEU A 255 13.78 -4.80 14.52
N ASN A 256 14.68 -5.29 13.70
CA ASN A 256 15.66 -6.28 14.15
C ASN A 256 16.56 -5.72 15.27
N PRO A 257 17.26 -6.58 16.03
CA PRO A 257 18.07 -6.14 17.18
C PRO A 257 19.14 -5.10 16.86
N THR A 258 19.73 -5.15 15.66
CA THR A 258 20.76 -4.20 15.23
C THR A 258 20.18 -2.80 15.04
N LEU A 259 19.08 -2.69 14.29
CA LEU A 259 18.39 -1.42 14.05
C LEU A 259 17.74 -0.88 15.32
N SER A 260 17.15 -1.74 16.16
CA SER A 260 16.59 -1.32 17.45
C SER A 260 17.65 -0.66 18.34
N LYS A 261 18.83 -1.29 18.48
CA LYS A 261 19.96 -0.72 19.24
C LYS A 261 20.48 0.58 18.62
N LEU A 262 20.46 0.69 17.31
CA LEU A 262 20.87 1.91 16.62
C LEU A 262 19.91 3.05 16.93
N ILE A 263 18.60 2.87 16.69
CA ILE A 263 17.59 3.91 16.85
C ILE A 263 17.45 4.36 18.30
N GLN A 264 17.58 3.46 19.27
CA GLN A 264 17.52 3.79 20.70
C GLN A 264 18.58 4.82 21.16
N ARG A 265 19.67 5.01 20.41
CA ARG A 265 20.70 6.01 20.75
C ARG A 265 20.24 7.45 20.46
N TYR A 266 19.21 7.61 19.64
CA TYR A 266 18.78 8.91 19.13
C TYR A 266 17.37 9.22 19.61
N SER A 267 17.19 10.43 20.13
CA SER A 267 15.87 10.91 20.54
C SER A 267 15.08 11.33 19.31
N ALA A 268 13.83 10.92 19.26
CA ALA A 268 12.89 11.43 18.29
C ALA A 268 12.69 12.94 18.49
N ARG A 269 12.73 13.72 17.42
CA ARG A 269 12.54 15.17 17.42
C ARG A 269 11.21 15.49 16.74
N PRO A 270 10.27 16.13 17.43
CA PRO A 270 8.99 16.48 16.79
C PRO A 270 9.19 17.55 15.71
N LEU A 271 8.31 17.52 14.71
CA LEU A 271 8.23 18.57 13.69
C LEU A 271 7.92 19.91 14.36
N THR A 272 8.68 20.94 13.98
CA THR A 272 8.52 22.28 14.52
C THR A 272 7.45 23.06 13.73
N ALA A 273 6.79 24.00 14.41
CA ALA A 273 5.87 24.91 13.71
C ALA A 273 6.60 25.77 12.68
N ASP A 274 7.87 26.13 12.95
CA ASP A 274 8.71 26.88 12.04
C ASP A 274 8.88 26.15 10.70
N LEU A 275 9.27 24.86 10.73
CA LEU A 275 9.36 24.03 9.54
C LEU A 275 8.03 23.98 8.76
N LEU A 276 6.92 23.74 9.45
CA LEU A 276 5.62 23.55 8.82
C LEU A 276 5.02 24.87 8.29
N ASN A 277 5.45 26.03 8.78
CA ASN A 277 5.04 27.33 8.27
C ASN A 277 5.62 27.65 6.89
N HIS A 278 6.65 26.91 6.43
CA HIS A 278 7.18 27.03 5.09
C HIS A 278 6.35 26.29 4.02
N VAL A 279 5.33 25.53 4.42
CA VAL A 279 4.47 24.79 3.46
C VAL A 279 3.59 25.76 2.69
N ALA A 280 3.76 25.80 1.37
CA ALA A 280 2.93 26.62 0.51
C ALA A 280 1.44 26.26 0.62
N PRO A 281 0.51 27.24 0.64
CA PRO A 281 -0.93 26.97 0.68
C PRO A 281 -1.45 26.12 -0.49
N THR A 282 -0.74 26.16 -1.62
CA THR A 282 -1.05 25.39 -2.82
C THR A 282 -0.58 23.94 -2.74
N ALA A 283 0.28 23.54 -1.78
CA ALA A 283 0.77 22.18 -1.68
C ALA A 283 -0.37 21.20 -1.47
N SER A 284 -0.39 20.15 -2.28
CA SER A 284 -1.31 19.01 -2.15
C SER A 284 -0.63 17.77 -1.56
N ILE A 285 0.71 17.68 -1.63
CA ILE A 285 1.49 16.66 -0.96
C ILE A 285 2.53 17.34 -0.08
N VAL A 286 2.65 16.90 1.15
CA VAL A 286 3.64 17.35 2.13
C VAL A 286 4.22 16.15 2.85
N ILE A 287 5.54 16.04 2.87
CA ILE A 287 6.28 15.08 3.69
C ILE A 287 7.26 15.91 4.53
N ALA A 288 7.17 15.78 5.83
CA ALA A 288 8.06 16.47 6.75
C ALA A 288 8.68 15.49 7.74
N MET A 289 9.96 15.67 8.04
CA MET A 289 10.68 14.84 9.01
C MET A 289 11.69 15.67 9.81
N ASN A 290 11.89 15.25 11.06
CA ASN A 290 12.92 15.81 11.93
C ASN A 290 13.68 14.66 12.59
N TYR A 291 14.90 14.44 12.15
CA TYR A 291 15.75 13.33 12.57
C TYR A 291 17.11 13.82 13.08
N ASP A 292 17.82 12.98 13.81
CA ASP A 292 19.21 13.23 14.14
C ASP A 292 20.11 12.84 12.97
N PRO A 293 20.86 13.77 12.33
CA PRO A 293 21.74 13.42 11.20
C PRO A 293 22.78 12.34 11.52
N GLN A 294 23.20 12.22 12.78
CA GLN A 294 24.12 11.17 13.23
C GLN A 294 23.50 9.78 13.13
N LEU A 295 22.16 9.66 13.26
CA LEU A 295 21.45 8.40 13.03
C LEU A 295 21.65 7.88 11.61
N ILE A 296 21.56 8.76 10.62
CA ILE A 296 21.77 8.40 9.20
C ILE A 296 23.23 7.98 8.97
N GLN A 297 24.17 8.72 9.54
CA GLN A 297 25.59 8.37 9.43
C GLN A 297 25.89 6.98 10.02
N ASP A 298 25.41 6.71 11.23
CA ASP A 298 25.59 5.41 11.87
C ASP A 298 24.86 4.28 11.12
N PHE A 299 23.69 4.57 10.54
CA PHE A 299 22.99 3.64 9.67
C PHE A 299 23.83 3.27 8.43
N LEU A 300 24.40 4.26 7.73
CA LEU A 300 25.26 4.04 6.56
C LEU A 300 26.51 3.24 6.90
N LYS A 301 27.11 3.48 8.07
CA LYS A 301 28.26 2.69 8.57
C LYS A 301 27.87 1.24 8.85
N VAL A 302 26.78 1.01 9.58
CA VAL A 302 26.32 -0.33 9.95
C VAL A 302 25.87 -1.12 8.73
N SER A 303 25.26 -0.46 7.72
CA SER A 303 24.87 -1.10 6.45
C SER A 303 26.06 -1.34 5.49
N GLY A 304 27.23 -0.75 5.77
CA GLY A 304 28.37 -0.81 4.86
C GLY A 304 28.20 0.01 3.57
N THR A 305 27.20 0.90 3.52
CA THR A 305 26.86 1.69 2.31
C THR A 305 27.50 3.08 2.31
N GLU A 306 28.20 3.48 3.38
CA GLU A 306 28.87 4.78 3.49
C GLU A 306 29.91 4.97 2.37
N SER A 307 30.72 3.93 2.07
CA SER A 307 31.72 3.99 0.98
C SER A 307 31.07 4.19 -0.39
N THR A 308 29.96 3.51 -0.65
CA THR A 308 29.22 3.66 -1.90
C THR A 308 28.64 5.06 -2.03
N ALA A 309 28.05 5.60 -0.96
CA ALA A 309 27.55 6.98 -0.94
C ALA A 309 28.68 7.98 -1.22
N ASN A 310 29.85 7.81 -0.58
CA ASN A 310 31.00 8.68 -0.81
C ASN A 310 31.56 8.55 -2.23
N GLN A 311 31.56 7.37 -2.84
CA GLN A 311 32.01 7.18 -4.21
C GLN A 311 31.24 8.06 -5.22
N TYR A 312 29.93 8.26 -5.03
CA TYR A 312 29.15 9.19 -5.85
C TYR A 312 29.48 10.66 -5.59
N LEU A 313 29.98 11.01 -4.40
CA LEU A 313 30.30 12.37 -3.99
C LEU A 313 31.76 12.76 -4.23
N ASP A 314 32.66 11.79 -4.44
CA ASP A 314 34.12 12.00 -4.59
C ASP A 314 34.45 12.88 -5.81
N GLU A 315 33.72 12.73 -6.91
CA GLU A 315 33.89 13.59 -8.12
C GLU A 315 33.74 15.08 -7.81
N TYR A 316 32.99 15.38 -6.74
CA TYR A 316 32.64 16.75 -6.34
C TYR A 316 33.43 17.23 -5.10
N HIS A 317 34.41 16.46 -4.66
CA HIS A 317 35.17 16.75 -3.44
C HIS A 317 34.25 16.99 -2.22
N LEU A 318 33.28 16.11 -2.03
CA LEU A 318 32.26 16.13 -0.98
C LEU A 318 32.09 14.75 -0.37
N THR A 319 31.81 14.68 0.92
CA THR A 319 31.50 13.44 1.62
C THR A 319 30.10 13.48 2.22
N ILE A 320 29.51 12.29 2.42
CA ILE A 320 28.21 12.18 3.10
C ILE A 320 28.29 12.69 4.55
N ASP A 321 29.42 12.51 5.23
CA ASP A 321 29.67 13.01 6.58
C ASP A 321 29.64 14.56 6.64
N GLU A 322 30.22 15.23 5.64
CA GLU A 322 30.16 16.71 5.55
C GLU A 322 28.74 17.22 5.34
N LEU A 323 27.94 16.53 4.52
CA LEU A 323 26.53 16.89 4.30
C LEU A 323 25.69 16.66 5.56
N LEU A 324 25.85 15.51 6.21
CA LEU A 324 25.10 15.19 7.42
C LEU A 324 25.44 16.14 8.59
N LYS A 325 26.71 16.48 8.79
CA LYS A 325 27.14 17.48 9.80
C LYS A 325 26.63 18.88 9.49
N ALA A 326 26.50 19.22 8.23
CA ALA A 326 25.97 20.51 7.80
C ALA A 326 24.44 20.59 7.94
N SER A 327 23.70 19.48 7.99
CA SER A 327 22.24 19.43 8.17
C SER A 327 21.85 19.53 9.65
N LYS A 328 20.69 20.14 9.93
CA LYS A 328 20.00 20.08 11.24
C LYS A 328 19.12 18.86 11.38
N GLY A 329 18.79 18.16 10.27
CA GLY A 329 17.90 17.02 10.24
C GLY A 329 16.42 17.38 10.06
N GLU A 330 16.08 18.65 9.92
CA GLU A 330 14.74 19.08 9.51
C GLU A 330 14.65 19.05 7.99
N VAL A 331 13.68 18.30 7.47
CA VAL A 331 13.45 18.12 6.03
C VAL A 331 11.98 18.37 5.72
N LEU A 332 11.72 19.09 4.65
CA LEU A 332 10.41 19.33 4.08
C LEU A 332 10.45 19.00 2.58
N MET A 333 9.53 18.14 2.15
CA MET A 333 9.21 17.91 0.74
C MET A 333 7.78 18.32 0.49
N SER A 334 7.52 19.05 -0.59
CA SER A 334 6.16 19.39 -0.98
C SER A 334 5.97 19.37 -2.48
N ALA A 335 4.73 19.04 -2.90
CA ALA A 335 4.33 19.05 -4.28
C ALA A 335 2.97 19.72 -4.44
N ALA A 336 2.80 20.42 -5.56
CA ALA A 336 1.55 21.08 -5.95
C ALA A 336 1.35 21.00 -7.46
N LYS A 337 0.12 21.15 -7.92
CA LYS A 337 -0.25 21.21 -9.36
C LYS A 337 0.29 20.01 -10.15
N LEU A 338 0.32 18.84 -9.53
CA LEU A 338 0.75 17.60 -10.20
C LEU A 338 -0.21 17.30 -11.36
N GLY A 339 0.33 16.89 -12.50
CA GLY A 339 -0.44 16.50 -13.66
C GLY A 339 0.47 15.91 -14.74
N PRO A 340 -0.10 15.33 -15.80
CA PRO A 340 0.68 14.94 -16.95
C PRO A 340 1.36 16.19 -17.53
N GLU A 341 2.62 16.08 -17.83
CA GLU A 341 3.32 17.13 -18.56
C GLU A 341 2.69 17.21 -19.96
N VAL A 342 2.04 18.33 -20.28
CA VAL A 342 1.57 18.58 -21.64
C VAL A 342 2.79 19.05 -22.42
N THR A 343 3.52 18.11 -23.01
CA THR A 343 4.55 18.44 -23.98
C THR A 343 3.88 19.11 -25.17
N ALA A 344 4.18 20.37 -25.37
CA ALA A 344 3.53 21.23 -26.37
C ALA A 344 3.98 20.94 -27.82
N SER A 345 4.83 19.94 -28.05
CA SER A 345 5.27 19.56 -29.41
C SER A 345 5.72 18.09 -29.46
N GLU A 346 5.22 17.36 -30.45
CA GLU A 346 5.67 16.02 -30.82
C GLU A 346 7.07 16.02 -31.51
N GLU A 347 7.78 17.15 -31.52
CA GLU A 347 9.00 17.33 -32.32
C GLU A 347 10.29 17.60 -31.54
N ASP A 348 10.24 17.76 -30.20
CA ASP A 348 11.47 17.96 -29.42
C ASP A 348 11.86 16.69 -28.66
N ASP A 349 12.89 16.04 -29.21
CA ASP A 349 13.58 14.87 -28.67
C ASP A 349 14.13 15.13 -27.26
N GLU A 350 13.83 14.20 -26.34
CA GLU A 350 14.69 13.73 -25.24
C GLU A 350 15.31 14.77 -24.29
N GLU A 351 14.52 15.58 -23.61
CA GLU A 351 14.87 15.97 -22.24
C GLU A 351 13.79 15.40 -21.27
N GLU A 352 13.95 14.12 -20.90
CA GLU A 352 13.21 13.56 -19.75
C GLU A 352 13.57 14.40 -18.52
N GLY A 353 12.63 15.22 -18.07
CA GLY A 353 12.76 15.96 -16.81
C GLY A 353 13.04 14.97 -15.68
N ILE A 354 13.77 15.41 -14.64
CA ILE A 354 14.10 14.61 -13.44
C ILE A 354 12.87 13.94 -12.82
N PHE A 355 11.71 14.53 -13.06
CA PHE A 355 10.44 14.08 -12.52
C PHE A 355 9.47 13.84 -13.69
N PRO A 356 8.92 12.62 -13.82
CA PRO A 356 7.98 12.27 -14.90
C PRO A 356 6.60 12.96 -14.75
N PHE A 357 6.47 13.89 -13.81
CA PHE A 357 5.23 14.61 -13.52
C PHE A 357 5.47 16.11 -13.57
N GLY A 358 4.64 16.83 -14.31
CA GLY A 358 4.56 18.29 -14.23
C GLY A 358 4.06 18.74 -12.84
N GLY A 359 4.41 19.95 -12.44
CA GLY A 359 3.96 20.52 -11.16
C GLY A 359 5.06 21.30 -10.44
N ASP A 360 4.74 21.82 -9.26
CA ASP A 360 5.68 22.55 -8.40
C ASP A 360 6.24 21.56 -7.35
N LEU A 361 7.54 21.22 -7.44
CA LEU A 361 8.22 20.30 -6.52
C LEU A 361 9.27 21.04 -5.71
N LEU A 362 9.28 20.83 -4.40
CA LEU A 362 10.21 21.43 -3.47
C LEU A 362 10.79 20.38 -2.51
N PHE A 363 12.11 20.40 -2.37
CA PHE A 363 12.84 19.81 -1.26
C PHE A 363 13.54 20.92 -0.47
N ALA A 364 13.44 20.88 0.84
CA ALA A 364 14.10 21.82 1.74
C ALA A 364 14.74 21.09 2.92
N THR A 365 15.92 21.51 3.33
CA THR A 365 16.54 21.04 4.59
C THR A 365 17.19 22.19 5.34
N ALA A 366 16.99 22.21 6.67
CA ALA A 366 17.60 23.21 7.55
C ALA A 366 19.08 22.91 7.79
N LEU A 367 19.92 23.94 7.85
CA LEU A 367 21.38 23.86 7.89
C LEU A 367 21.98 24.37 9.20
N ASN A 368 23.04 23.71 9.67
CA ASN A 368 23.99 24.20 10.66
C ASN A 368 25.04 25.09 10.01
N ASN A 369 25.51 24.71 8.82
CA ASN A 369 26.38 25.53 7.97
C ASN A 369 26.04 25.30 6.49
N ASP A 370 26.42 26.25 5.64
CA ASP A 370 25.96 26.30 4.25
C ASP A 370 27.01 25.84 3.21
N SER A 371 28.26 25.64 3.59
CA SER A 371 29.38 25.42 2.65
C SER A 371 29.22 24.13 1.83
N SER A 372 28.91 23.02 2.49
CA SER A 372 28.75 21.72 1.83
C SER A 372 27.49 21.69 0.93
N PHE A 373 26.42 22.36 1.36
CA PHE A 373 25.19 22.42 0.58
C PHE A 373 25.24 23.41 -0.60
N LYS A 374 26.12 24.42 -0.57
CA LYS A 374 26.43 25.21 -1.76
C LYS A 374 27.06 24.36 -2.85
N LYS A 375 28.06 23.53 -2.48
CA LYS A 375 28.64 22.55 -3.42
C LYS A 375 27.57 21.56 -3.95
N ALA A 376 26.74 21.02 -3.05
CA ALA A 376 25.64 20.14 -3.46
C ALA A 376 24.67 20.81 -4.46
N GLY A 377 24.37 22.08 -4.26
CA GLY A 377 23.56 22.88 -5.20
C GLY A 377 24.19 23.02 -6.59
N ASP A 378 25.50 23.19 -6.65
CA ASP A 378 26.24 23.26 -7.93
C ASP A 378 26.25 21.91 -8.64
N ILE A 379 26.34 20.79 -7.90
CA ILE A 379 26.19 19.44 -8.42
C ILE A 379 24.82 19.25 -9.07
N VAL A 380 23.77 19.61 -8.33
CA VAL A 380 22.40 19.46 -8.81
C VAL A 380 22.17 20.26 -10.10
N LYS A 381 22.63 21.52 -10.15
CA LYS A 381 22.51 22.35 -11.36
C LYS A 381 23.25 21.75 -12.56
N LYS A 382 24.39 21.09 -12.33
CA LYS A 382 25.17 20.43 -13.39
C LYS A 382 24.48 19.14 -13.87
N ALA A 383 24.01 18.33 -12.93
CA ALA A 383 23.34 17.05 -13.24
C ALA A 383 21.94 17.25 -13.82
N PHE A 384 21.26 18.32 -13.43
CA PHE A 384 19.87 18.62 -13.77
C PHE A 384 19.71 20.10 -14.12
N PRO A 385 19.98 20.51 -15.37
CA PRO A 385 19.99 21.92 -15.79
C PRO A 385 18.66 22.65 -15.57
N GLY A 386 17.52 21.94 -15.55
CA GLY A 386 16.18 22.49 -15.28
C GLY A 386 15.88 22.72 -13.79
N ALA A 387 16.71 22.18 -12.88
CA ALA A 387 16.48 22.34 -11.44
C ALA A 387 17.00 23.68 -10.92
N ALA A 388 16.23 24.28 -10.03
CA ALA A 388 16.64 25.47 -9.28
C ALA A 388 17.11 25.07 -7.88
N SER A 389 18.25 25.60 -7.40
CA SER A 389 18.70 25.39 -6.04
C SER A 389 19.24 26.69 -5.43
N THR A 390 19.09 26.83 -4.12
CA THR A 390 19.65 27.96 -3.36
C THR A 390 20.00 27.59 -1.93
N VAL A 391 20.95 28.27 -1.35
CA VAL A 391 21.24 28.26 0.08
C VAL A 391 20.98 29.65 0.62
N GLN A 392 19.96 29.80 1.46
CA GLN A 392 19.55 31.10 2.01
C GLN A 392 18.94 30.91 3.41
N ASN A 393 19.20 31.82 4.34
CA ASN A 393 18.63 31.84 5.69
C ASN A 393 18.78 30.52 6.45
N ASN A 394 19.93 29.85 6.33
CA ASN A 394 20.22 28.53 6.88
C ASN A 394 19.30 27.41 6.34
N TRP A 395 18.82 27.57 5.13
CA TRP A 395 18.09 26.54 4.40
C TRP A 395 18.77 26.22 3.07
N PHE A 396 18.86 24.95 2.72
CA PHE A 396 19.09 24.50 1.36
C PHE A 396 17.75 24.16 0.74
N LEU A 397 17.51 24.70 -0.44
CA LEU A 397 16.30 24.47 -1.21
C LEU A 397 16.67 23.92 -2.59
N LEU A 398 15.89 22.95 -3.03
CA LEU A 398 15.91 22.40 -4.37
C LEU A 398 14.48 22.34 -4.89
N GLY A 399 14.25 22.91 -6.05
CA GLY A 399 12.94 22.90 -6.71
C GLY A 399 13.07 22.75 -8.21
N ASN A 400 11.99 22.42 -8.87
CA ASN A 400 11.95 22.35 -10.33
C ASN A 400 11.77 23.72 -11.01
N SER A 401 11.62 24.80 -10.23
CA SER A 401 11.60 26.16 -10.75
C SER A 401 12.05 27.19 -9.70
N PRO A 402 12.56 28.37 -10.11
CA PRO A 402 12.84 29.47 -9.19
C PRO A 402 11.60 29.97 -8.43
N ALA A 403 10.42 29.90 -9.05
CA ALA A 403 9.16 30.30 -8.43
C ALA A 403 8.80 29.39 -7.23
N THR A 404 9.02 28.09 -7.35
CA THR A 404 8.81 27.12 -6.27
C THR A 404 9.68 27.44 -5.06
N ILE A 405 10.96 27.80 -5.28
CA ILE A 405 11.89 28.21 -4.22
C ILE A 405 11.44 29.51 -3.54
N SER A 406 11.00 30.50 -4.31
CA SER A 406 10.60 31.79 -3.75
C SER A 406 9.36 31.69 -2.85
N HIS A 407 8.47 30.76 -3.12
CA HIS A 407 7.30 30.50 -2.29
C HIS A 407 7.64 30.01 -0.88
N PHE A 408 8.78 29.34 -0.69
CA PHE A 408 9.22 28.85 0.62
C PHE A 408 9.49 30.00 1.61
N PHE A 409 10.00 31.13 1.15
CA PHE A 409 10.31 32.28 1.99
C PHE A 409 9.15 33.29 2.07
N ALA A 410 8.08 33.09 1.32
CA ALA A 410 6.90 33.93 1.46
C ALA A 410 6.29 33.75 2.86
N PRO A 411 5.61 34.77 3.42
CA PRO A 411 4.90 34.62 4.68
C PRO A 411 3.71 33.68 4.50
N ASN A 412 3.98 32.40 4.57
CA ASN A 412 3.01 31.32 4.43
C ASN A 412 2.59 30.86 5.81
N THR A 413 1.28 30.74 6.03
CA THR A 413 0.75 29.99 7.14
C THR A 413 -0.19 28.95 6.57
N ASN A 414 0.17 27.68 6.69
CA ASN A 414 -0.74 26.57 6.39
C ASN A 414 -1.16 25.92 7.72
N PRO A 415 -2.14 26.52 8.43
CA PRO A 415 -2.53 26.05 9.76
C PRO A 415 -3.08 24.62 9.72
N VAL A 416 -3.63 24.19 8.59
CA VAL A 416 -4.14 22.82 8.39
C VAL A 416 -2.99 21.82 8.48
N VAL A 417 -1.89 22.05 7.77
CA VAL A 417 -0.72 21.15 7.80
C VAL A 417 -0.06 21.16 9.16
N SER A 418 0.15 22.34 9.76
CA SER A 418 0.76 22.47 11.10
C SER A 418 -0.07 21.74 12.16
N GLN A 419 -1.39 21.84 12.11
CA GLN A 419 -2.29 21.16 13.04
C GLN A 419 -2.30 19.64 12.84
N LYS A 420 -2.20 19.18 11.58
CA LYS A 420 -2.27 17.75 11.25
C LYS A 420 -0.96 17.01 11.46
N LEU A 421 0.19 17.65 11.24
CA LEU A 421 1.51 17.01 11.25
C LEU A 421 2.36 17.35 12.49
N GLY A 422 2.09 18.45 13.19
CA GLY A 422 2.89 18.88 14.34
C GLY A 422 2.90 17.87 15.49
N GLY A 423 4.02 17.83 16.22
CA GLY A 423 4.16 17.02 17.43
C GLY A 423 4.75 15.61 17.23
N HIS A 424 4.93 15.16 15.99
CA HIS A 424 5.53 13.88 15.62
C HIS A 424 6.84 14.07 14.86
N PRO A 425 7.79 13.11 14.87
CA PRO A 425 9.05 13.21 14.13
C PRO A 425 8.90 13.13 12.60
N LEU A 426 7.84 12.46 12.14
CA LEU A 426 7.51 12.29 10.73
C LEU A 426 6.02 12.55 10.52
N GLY A 427 5.72 13.30 9.46
CA GLY A 427 4.36 13.55 9.04
C GLY A 427 4.23 13.54 7.52
N VAL A 428 3.16 12.93 7.03
CA VAL A 428 2.74 12.94 5.62
C VAL A 428 1.32 13.47 5.53
N TYR A 429 1.12 14.46 4.69
CA TYR A 429 -0.19 15.00 4.37
C TYR A 429 -0.40 14.99 2.86
N ILE A 430 -1.49 14.37 2.41
CA ILE A 430 -1.89 14.34 1.00
C ILE A 430 -3.31 14.88 0.92
N ASP A 431 -3.49 16.05 0.36
CA ASP A 431 -4.79 16.65 0.04
C ASP A 431 -5.21 16.15 -1.35
N ILE A 432 -5.93 15.02 -1.37
CA ILE A 432 -6.32 14.36 -2.62
C ILE A 432 -7.28 15.26 -3.41
N GLN A 433 -8.24 15.89 -2.73
CA GLN A 433 -9.17 16.80 -3.40
C GLN A 433 -8.44 17.95 -4.07
N LYS A 434 -7.56 18.66 -3.33
CA LYS A 434 -6.77 19.76 -3.88
C LYS A 434 -5.88 19.30 -5.03
N GLY A 435 -5.20 18.15 -4.90
CA GLY A 435 -4.39 17.58 -5.96
C GLY A 435 -5.18 17.34 -7.24
N LEU A 436 -6.35 16.72 -7.12
CA LEU A 436 -7.25 16.48 -8.25
C LEU A 436 -7.89 17.76 -8.81
N GLU A 437 -8.14 18.80 -7.98
CA GLU A 437 -8.60 20.10 -8.44
C GLU A 437 -7.56 20.85 -9.26
N GLN A 438 -6.31 20.71 -8.88
CA GLN A 438 -5.16 21.33 -9.57
C GLN A 438 -4.74 20.57 -10.82
N TRP A 439 -5.25 19.34 -11.01
CA TRP A 439 -4.91 18.50 -12.17
C TRP A 439 -5.34 19.16 -13.47
N ASN A 440 -4.42 19.30 -14.42
CA ASN A 440 -4.76 19.82 -15.74
C ASN A 440 -5.66 18.83 -16.48
N THR A 441 -6.92 19.20 -16.67
CA THR A 441 -7.94 18.39 -17.36
C THR A 441 -8.10 18.73 -18.84
N HIS A 442 -7.29 19.65 -19.38
CA HIS A 442 -7.39 20.05 -20.77
C HIS A 442 -6.96 18.90 -21.69
N GLY A 443 -7.81 18.54 -22.63
CA GLY A 443 -7.54 17.46 -23.59
C GLY A 443 -7.84 16.05 -23.08
N LEU A 444 -8.28 15.87 -21.82
CA LEU A 444 -8.69 14.57 -21.32
C LEU A 444 -10.02 14.14 -21.93
N ASP A 445 -10.18 12.83 -22.15
CA ASP A 445 -11.44 12.26 -22.60
C ASP A 445 -12.55 12.32 -21.53
N SER A 446 -13.78 12.06 -21.94
CA SER A 446 -14.93 12.18 -21.05
C SER A 446 -14.97 11.10 -19.95
N ALA A 447 -14.38 9.93 -20.16
CA ALA A 447 -14.40 8.85 -19.19
C ALA A 447 -13.39 9.15 -18.06
N LEU A 448 -12.18 9.60 -18.41
CA LEU A 448 -11.18 10.03 -17.43
C LEU A 448 -11.65 11.22 -16.61
N LEU A 449 -12.33 12.20 -17.23
CA LEU A 449 -12.97 13.31 -16.51
C LEU A 449 -14.02 12.84 -15.50
N GLN A 450 -14.83 11.82 -15.85
CA GLN A 450 -15.80 11.22 -14.94
C GLN A 450 -15.11 10.49 -13.77
N GLN A 451 -14.01 9.77 -14.02
CA GLN A 451 -13.22 9.10 -12.98
C GLN A 451 -12.60 10.11 -12.02
N ILE A 452 -12.02 11.21 -12.52
CA ILE A 452 -11.47 12.30 -11.70
C ILE A 452 -12.59 12.94 -10.84
N ASN A 453 -13.74 13.22 -11.42
CA ASN A 453 -14.87 13.83 -10.69
C ASN A 453 -15.44 12.88 -9.62
N LEU A 454 -15.53 11.59 -9.91
CA LEU A 454 -15.91 10.58 -8.93
C LEU A 454 -14.90 10.55 -7.77
N SER A 455 -13.61 10.54 -8.07
CA SER A 455 -12.53 10.54 -7.06
C SER A 455 -12.56 11.82 -6.21
N LYS A 456 -12.75 13.00 -6.80
CA LYS A 456 -12.95 14.28 -6.07
C LYS A 456 -14.13 14.25 -5.10
N SER A 457 -15.22 13.59 -5.50
CA SER A 457 -16.41 13.47 -4.65
C SER A 457 -16.28 12.45 -3.53
N PHE A 458 -15.29 11.58 -3.59
CA PHE A 458 -15.10 10.47 -2.67
C PHE A 458 -13.94 10.68 -1.69
N TRP A 459 -12.74 10.97 -2.17
CA TRP A 459 -11.55 11.16 -1.35
C TRP A 459 -11.43 12.60 -0.86
N ARG A 460 -10.96 12.78 0.38
CA ARG A 460 -10.60 14.09 0.91
C ARG A 460 -9.10 14.24 1.08
N ASP A 461 -8.54 13.61 2.10
CA ASP A 461 -7.11 13.69 2.39
C ASP A 461 -6.57 12.44 3.11
N ILE A 462 -5.24 12.29 3.11
CA ILE A 462 -4.51 11.31 3.90
C ILE A 462 -3.62 12.06 4.88
N VAL A 463 -3.65 11.65 6.14
CA VAL A 463 -2.77 12.15 7.20
C VAL A 463 -2.07 10.96 7.82
N SER A 464 -0.75 10.93 7.80
CA SER A 464 0.04 9.91 8.48
C SER A 464 1.05 10.58 9.40
N ASN A 465 1.07 10.20 10.66
CA ASN A 465 1.95 10.73 11.69
C ASN A 465 2.65 9.59 12.44
N GLY A 466 3.89 9.82 12.88
CA GLY A 466 4.61 8.82 13.66
C GLY A 466 6.12 9.04 13.66
N GLY A 467 6.86 7.95 13.78
CA GLY A 467 8.31 7.94 13.82
C GLY A 467 8.89 7.82 15.24
N GLU A 468 8.06 7.80 16.28
CA GLU A 468 8.51 7.57 17.65
C GLU A 468 8.84 6.10 17.87
N PHE A 469 10.04 5.84 18.37
CA PHE A 469 10.44 4.52 18.82
C PHE A 469 9.98 4.29 20.27
N ARG A 470 9.01 3.41 20.46
CA ARG A 470 8.46 3.02 21.76
C ARG A 470 8.12 1.54 21.76
N ASP A 471 8.29 0.88 22.89
CA ASP A 471 7.92 -0.54 23.09
C ASP A 471 8.54 -1.50 22.06
N GLY A 472 9.77 -1.19 21.61
CA GLY A 472 10.52 -2.02 20.66
C GLY A 472 10.12 -1.85 19.19
N CYS A 473 9.24 -0.90 18.87
CA CYS A 473 8.82 -0.61 17.50
C CYS A 473 8.72 0.91 17.24
N ILE A 474 8.72 1.27 15.96
CA ILE A 474 8.34 2.61 15.50
C ILE A 474 6.85 2.58 15.17
N ASN A 475 6.10 3.56 15.70
CA ASN A 475 4.65 3.62 15.54
C ASN A 475 4.25 4.68 14.51
N PHE A 476 3.19 4.38 13.74
CA PHE A 476 2.55 5.30 12.80
C PHE A 476 1.04 5.19 12.88
N ASP A 477 0.37 6.33 12.84
CA ASP A 477 -1.08 6.47 12.75
C ASP A 477 -1.43 7.12 11.42
N THR A 478 -2.24 6.45 10.60
CA THR A 478 -2.66 6.95 9.30
C THR A 478 -4.18 7.03 9.23
N ASN A 479 -4.70 8.18 8.83
CA ASN A 479 -6.11 8.41 8.55
C ASN A 479 -6.29 8.74 7.08
N VAL A 480 -7.08 7.93 6.38
CA VAL A 480 -7.56 8.21 5.03
C VAL A 480 -8.98 8.76 5.17
N ASN A 481 -9.14 10.05 4.98
CA ASN A 481 -10.42 10.75 5.17
C ASN A 481 -11.22 10.80 3.87
N LEU A 482 -12.52 10.54 3.98
CA LEU A 482 -13.46 10.58 2.88
C LEU A 482 -14.28 11.90 2.90
N ALA A 483 -14.85 12.27 1.76
CA ALA A 483 -15.65 13.48 1.64
C ALA A 483 -16.96 13.41 2.48
N ASP A 484 -17.64 12.24 2.49
CA ASP A 484 -18.76 11.98 3.38
C ASP A 484 -18.25 11.50 4.75
N GLY A 485 -18.30 12.36 5.76
CA GLY A 485 -17.87 12.07 7.13
C GLY A 485 -18.87 11.23 7.95
N SER A 486 -20.07 10.97 7.44
CA SER A 486 -21.18 10.37 8.20
C SER A 486 -21.39 8.88 7.96
N THR A 487 -21.15 8.42 6.75
CA THR A 487 -21.34 7.03 6.33
C THR A 487 -20.09 6.20 6.64
N ASN A 488 -20.27 4.93 7.00
CA ASN A 488 -19.14 4.01 7.21
C ASN A 488 -18.28 3.89 5.93
N SER A 489 -16.96 4.00 6.08
CA SER A 489 -16.01 4.04 4.96
C SER A 489 -16.00 2.75 4.13
N LEU A 490 -16.29 1.58 4.72
CA LEU A 490 -16.39 0.33 3.97
C LEU A 490 -17.57 0.34 2.98
N LYS A 491 -18.73 0.85 3.42
CA LYS A 491 -19.90 1.02 2.53
C LYS A 491 -19.61 2.00 1.41
N GLN A 492 -18.92 3.08 1.73
CA GLN A 492 -18.52 4.08 0.74
C GLN A 492 -17.52 3.51 -0.28
N LEU A 493 -16.50 2.76 0.18
CA LEU A 493 -15.52 2.10 -0.68
C LEU A 493 -16.16 1.11 -1.64
N ALA A 494 -17.08 0.27 -1.14
CA ALA A 494 -17.80 -0.70 -1.98
C ALA A 494 -18.58 0.02 -3.10
N LYS A 495 -19.27 1.12 -2.78
CA LYS A 495 -19.97 1.94 -3.77
C LYS A 495 -18.99 2.57 -4.78
N TYR A 496 -17.90 3.15 -4.30
CA TYR A 496 -16.88 3.80 -5.13
C TYR A 496 -16.23 2.80 -6.11
N SER A 497 -15.82 1.62 -5.62
CA SER A 497 -15.19 0.58 -6.44
C SER A 497 -16.08 0.15 -7.60
N VAL A 498 -17.38 -0.06 -7.34
CA VAL A 498 -18.32 -0.43 -8.41
C VAL A 498 -18.51 0.70 -9.42
N GLN A 499 -18.69 1.93 -8.95
CA GLN A 499 -18.84 3.08 -9.85
C GLN A 499 -17.59 3.31 -10.70
N MET A 500 -16.39 3.16 -10.11
CA MET A 500 -15.12 3.29 -10.82
C MET A 500 -14.95 2.18 -11.86
N SER A 501 -15.25 0.92 -11.51
CA SER A 501 -15.16 -0.20 -12.46
C SER A 501 -16.11 -0.07 -13.65
N GLN A 502 -17.28 0.54 -13.45
CA GLN A 502 -18.22 0.83 -14.54
C GLN A 502 -17.69 1.90 -15.50
N LEU A 503 -16.97 2.91 -14.99
CA LEU A 503 -16.34 3.93 -15.82
C LEU A 503 -15.19 3.36 -16.63
N ILE A 504 -14.33 2.54 -16.01
CA ILE A 504 -13.19 1.86 -16.68
C ILE A 504 -13.68 0.92 -17.78
N LYS A 505 -14.69 0.08 -17.52
CA LYS A 505 -15.26 -0.82 -18.54
C LYS A 505 -15.85 -0.05 -19.73
N LYS A 506 -16.46 1.11 -19.48
CA LYS A 506 -17.02 1.95 -20.55
C LYS A 506 -15.93 2.52 -21.45
N ASP A 507 -14.77 2.79 -20.90
CA ASP A 507 -13.58 3.29 -21.61
C ASP A 507 -12.95 2.20 -22.51
N GLU A 508 -12.79 0.97 -22.01
CA GLU A 508 -12.27 -0.18 -22.78
C GLU A 508 -13.13 -0.52 -24.00
N TYR A 509 -14.42 -0.21 -23.98
CA TYR A 509 -15.31 -0.40 -25.15
C TYR A 509 -15.33 0.79 -26.10
N ALA A 510 -14.83 1.94 -25.69
CA ALA A 510 -14.88 3.18 -26.50
C ALA A 510 -13.60 3.41 -27.31
N ASP A 511 -12.46 2.84 -26.93
CA ASP A 511 -11.20 3.19 -27.59
C ASP A 511 -10.22 2.00 -27.71
N THR A 512 -9.69 1.80 -28.92
CA THR A 512 -8.57 0.90 -29.22
C THR A 512 -7.21 1.59 -29.05
N LYS A 513 -7.14 2.73 -28.37
CA LYS A 513 -5.89 3.45 -28.07
C LYS A 513 -5.41 3.15 -26.65
N PRO A 514 -4.08 3.09 -26.41
CA PRO A 514 -3.55 2.82 -25.08
C PRO A 514 -3.95 3.94 -24.11
N SER A 515 -4.74 3.58 -23.09
CA SER A 515 -5.16 4.49 -22.03
C SER A 515 -3.98 4.84 -21.12
N LEU A 516 -3.85 6.12 -20.79
CA LEU A 516 -2.91 6.62 -19.78
C LEU A 516 -3.26 5.98 -18.42
N GLN A 517 -2.41 5.09 -17.95
CA GLN A 517 -2.56 4.51 -16.61
C GLN A 517 -2.20 5.58 -15.56
N ILE A 518 -3.17 6.05 -14.79
CA ILE A 518 -2.92 6.92 -13.64
C ILE A 518 -2.29 6.06 -12.54
N PRO A 519 -1.02 6.27 -12.14
CA PRO A 519 -0.30 5.36 -11.23
C PRO A 519 -0.96 5.19 -9.85
N PHE A 520 -1.77 6.14 -9.41
CA PHE A 520 -2.48 6.10 -8.12
C PHE A 520 -3.80 5.31 -8.12
N LEU A 521 -4.35 4.99 -9.31
CA LEU A 521 -5.62 4.29 -9.44
C LEU A 521 -5.47 2.84 -9.95
N ALA A 522 -4.27 2.42 -10.34
CA ALA A 522 -4.01 1.14 -11.01
C ALA A 522 -3.43 0.04 -10.09
N TYR A 523 -3.31 0.26 -8.79
CA TYR A 523 -2.98 -0.84 -7.89
C TYR A 523 -4.24 -1.63 -7.57
N ASN A 524 -4.36 -2.77 -8.24
CA ASN A 524 -5.30 -3.82 -7.89
C ASN A 524 -5.03 -4.26 -6.44
N PHE A 525 -5.99 -4.00 -5.55
CA PHE A 525 -6.11 -4.68 -4.28
C PHE A 525 -6.60 -6.10 -4.51
#